data_546dfd5c891ca8ea7871aae85623475f
#
_entry.id   546dfd5c891ca8ea7871aae85623475f
#
_cell.length_a   1.000
_cell.length_b   1.000
_cell.length_c   1.000
_cell.angle_alpha   90.00
_cell.angle_beta   90.00
_cell.angle_gamma   90.00
#
_symmetry.space_group_name_H-M   'P 1'
#
loop_
_entity.id
_entity.type
_entity.pdbx_description
1 polymer ?
#
loop_
_entity_poly.entity_id
_entity_poly.type
_entity_poly.pdbx_seq_one_letter_code
_entity_poly.pdbx_strand_id
1 'polypeptide(L)'
;GIRSRVEGRDIILGSRHFVEEDKNVDVSVMTDDIIRLSDQGKSILYMAHAGKLIGIFGVEDPPKENAVDVIRELKGLGIKKVVMLTGDDPRTAANIAARLGIDEFRAQMLPESKAEAVKALRAAGYKVIMVGDGINDTPALTSSDVGVSLRDGTDIAQEVADVVLTANNLADLPKAIRLARSAMTCVQTNFKASVGLNTLFLAGGLTNVLTPAAGALLHNGTTIGVCVNSMRGNYLTGNAS
;
A
#
# COMPACT_ATOMS: atom_id res chain seq x y z
N GLY A 1 -17.95 -16.55 -2.24
CA GLY A 1 -18.25 -17.88 -1.73
C GLY A 1 -18.34 -18.91 -2.85
N ILE A 2 -18.31 -20.17 -2.46
CA ILE A 2 -18.34 -21.34 -3.36
C ILE A 2 -19.63 -22.13 -3.08
N ARG A 3 -20.28 -22.59 -4.14
CA ARG A 3 -21.35 -23.59 -4.07
C ARG A 3 -20.89 -24.86 -4.81
N SER A 4 -21.00 -25.99 -4.15
CA SER A 4 -20.61 -27.27 -4.71
C SER A 4 -21.61 -28.38 -4.31
N ARG A 5 -21.66 -29.46 -5.09
CA ARG A 5 -22.43 -30.64 -4.78
C ARG A 5 -21.49 -31.77 -4.34
N VAL A 6 -21.60 -32.16 -3.08
CA VAL A 6 -20.81 -33.22 -2.46
C VAL A 6 -21.74 -34.35 -2.08
N GLU A 7 -21.54 -35.56 -2.59
CA GLU A 7 -22.39 -36.74 -2.35
C GLU A 7 -23.88 -36.46 -2.56
N GLY A 8 -24.23 -35.70 -3.61
CA GLY A 8 -25.61 -35.34 -3.94
C GLY A 8 -26.19 -34.20 -3.08
N ARG A 9 -25.46 -33.66 -2.13
CA ARG A 9 -25.87 -32.57 -1.24
C ARG A 9 -25.30 -31.24 -1.71
N ASP A 10 -26.15 -30.22 -1.85
CA ASP A 10 -25.68 -28.86 -2.16
C ASP A 10 -25.07 -28.22 -0.92
N ILE A 11 -23.78 -27.95 -0.97
CA ILE A 11 -23.02 -27.30 0.10
C ILE A 11 -22.59 -25.90 -0.36
N ILE A 12 -22.72 -24.93 0.50
CA ILE A 12 -22.16 -23.60 0.32
C ILE A 12 -21.05 -23.37 1.35
N LEU A 13 -19.96 -22.72 0.89
CA LEU A 13 -18.82 -22.36 1.73
C LEU A 13 -18.39 -20.92 1.37
N GLY A 14 -18.18 -20.08 2.37
CA GLY A 14 -17.76 -18.71 2.15
C GLY A 14 -17.65 -17.85 3.41
N SER A 15 -17.48 -16.55 3.18
CA SER A 15 -17.47 -15.54 4.25
C SER A 15 -18.83 -15.43 4.93
N ARG A 16 -18.85 -14.72 6.07
CA ARG A 16 -20.09 -14.42 6.80
C ARG A 16 -21.11 -13.74 5.90
N HIS A 17 -20.72 -12.68 5.21
CA HIS A 17 -21.58 -11.95 4.27
C HIS A 17 -22.23 -12.88 3.24
N PHE A 18 -21.44 -13.76 2.59
CA PHE A 18 -21.95 -14.69 1.58
C PHE A 18 -22.96 -15.68 2.16
N VAL A 19 -22.71 -16.23 3.35
CA VAL A 19 -23.57 -17.29 3.94
C VAL A 19 -24.77 -16.68 4.65
N GLU A 20 -24.58 -15.61 5.42
CA GLU A 20 -25.64 -14.97 6.22
C GLU A 20 -26.50 -14.03 5.36
N GLU A 21 -25.89 -13.11 4.59
CA GLU A 21 -26.63 -12.08 3.88
C GLU A 21 -27.09 -12.54 2.48
N ASP A 22 -26.20 -13.13 1.66
CA ASP A 22 -26.56 -13.55 0.30
C ASP A 22 -27.40 -14.83 0.28
N LYS A 23 -27.26 -15.72 1.28
CA LYS A 23 -27.91 -17.03 1.33
C LYS A 23 -28.91 -17.18 2.47
N ASN A 24 -29.12 -16.14 3.29
CA ASN A 24 -30.05 -16.10 4.42
C ASN A 24 -29.89 -17.29 5.38
N VAL A 25 -28.67 -17.68 5.71
CA VAL A 25 -28.37 -18.75 6.66
C VAL A 25 -28.09 -18.13 8.03
N ASP A 26 -28.82 -18.54 9.05
CA ASP A 26 -28.56 -18.12 10.42
C ASP A 26 -27.23 -18.69 10.93
N VAL A 27 -26.28 -17.80 11.21
CA VAL A 27 -24.96 -18.15 11.73
C VAL A 27 -24.88 -18.02 13.25
N SER A 28 -25.92 -17.52 13.91
CA SER A 28 -25.97 -17.32 15.36
C SER A 28 -25.87 -18.62 16.15
N VAL A 29 -26.20 -19.74 15.53
CA VAL A 29 -26.18 -21.10 16.11
C VAL A 29 -24.77 -21.50 16.61
N MET A 30 -23.69 -20.91 16.07
CA MET A 30 -22.30 -21.19 16.44
C MET A 30 -21.57 -19.94 16.97
N THR A 31 -22.30 -19.04 17.61
CA THR A 31 -21.75 -17.73 18.07
C THR A 31 -20.52 -17.89 18.96
N ASP A 32 -20.54 -18.82 19.92
CA ASP A 32 -19.43 -19.01 20.85
C ASP A 32 -18.16 -19.51 20.15
N ASP A 33 -18.30 -20.41 19.18
CA ASP A 33 -17.18 -20.89 18.38
C ASP A 33 -16.65 -19.81 17.44
N ILE A 34 -17.54 -19.00 16.87
CA ILE A 34 -17.20 -17.84 16.05
C ILE A 34 -16.35 -16.86 16.88
N ILE A 35 -16.81 -16.50 18.08
CA ILE A 35 -16.11 -15.61 19.01
C ILE A 35 -14.73 -16.19 19.33
N ARG A 36 -14.66 -17.44 19.73
CA ARG A 36 -13.42 -18.10 20.10
C ARG A 36 -12.39 -18.10 18.97
N LEU A 37 -12.79 -18.42 17.73
CA LEU A 37 -11.90 -18.43 16.57
C LEU A 37 -11.48 -17.02 16.17
N SER A 38 -12.38 -16.04 16.21
CA SER A 38 -12.08 -14.63 15.94
C SER A 38 -11.10 -14.04 16.96
N ASP A 39 -11.25 -14.37 18.24
CA ASP A 39 -10.34 -13.93 19.32
C ASP A 39 -8.93 -14.53 19.16
N GLN A 40 -8.82 -15.68 18.48
CA GLN A 40 -7.53 -16.25 18.06
C GLN A 40 -6.93 -15.57 16.81
N GLY A 41 -7.62 -14.59 16.22
CA GLY A 41 -7.18 -13.90 15.00
C GLY A 41 -7.35 -14.73 13.72
N LYS A 42 -8.24 -15.74 13.73
CA LYS A 42 -8.50 -16.60 12.57
C LYS A 42 -9.60 -16.02 11.70
N SER A 43 -9.42 -16.07 10.41
CA SER A 43 -10.48 -15.82 9.42
C SER A 43 -11.45 -16.99 9.41
N ILE A 44 -12.76 -16.71 9.43
CA ILE A 44 -13.77 -17.77 9.55
C ILE A 44 -14.42 -18.02 8.21
N LEU A 45 -14.42 -19.28 7.78
CA LEU A 45 -15.23 -19.79 6.69
C LEU A 45 -16.45 -20.52 7.24
N TYR A 46 -17.61 -20.17 6.72
CA TYR A 46 -18.90 -20.71 7.10
C TYR A 46 -19.34 -21.75 6.07
N MET A 47 -19.76 -22.93 6.54
CA MET A 47 -20.27 -24.01 5.69
C MET A 47 -21.73 -24.26 6.01
N ALA A 48 -22.59 -24.25 4.97
CA ALA A 48 -24.00 -24.51 5.12
C ALA A 48 -24.54 -25.51 4.10
N HIS A 49 -25.58 -26.21 4.49
CA HIS A 49 -26.34 -27.18 3.67
C HIS A 49 -27.83 -26.97 3.90
N ALA A 50 -28.61 -26.98 2.81
CA ALA A 50 -30.07 -26.83 2.86
C ALA A 50 -30.56 -25.67 3.73
N GLY A 51 -29.87 -24.50 3.67
CA GLY A 51 -30.23 -23.30 4.44
C GLY A 51 -29.86 -23.35 5.93
N LYS A 52 -29.07 -24.32 6.37
CA LYS A 52 -28.60 -24.41 7.76
C LYS A 52 -27.10 -24.43 7.86
N LEU A 53 -26.54 -23.70 8.82
CA LEU A 53 -25.13 -23.77 9.15
C LEU A 53 -24.79 -25.15 9.67
N ILE A 54 -23.81 -25.82 9.07
CA ILE A 54 -23.37 -27.19 9.45
C ILE A 54 -21.95 -27.22 10.02
N GLY A 55 -21.19 -26.13 9.88
CA GLY A 55 -19.86 -26.02 10.45
C GLY A 55 -19.19 -24.70 10.13
N ILE A 56 -18.14 -24.43 10.85
CA ILE A 56 -17.23 -23.30 10.62
C ILE A 56 -15.79 -23.78 10.61
N PHE A 57 -14.94 -23.12 9.86
CA PHE A 57 -13.49 -23.37 9.79
C PHE A 57 -12.74 -22.09 10.14
N GLY A 58 -11.89 -22.16 11.14
CA GLY A 58 -10.91 -21.11 11.41
C GLY A 58 -9.69 -21.28 10.51
N VAL A 59 -9.49 -20.38 9.57
CA VAL A 59 -8.29 -20.34 8.73
C VAL A 59 -7.29 -19.43 9.40
N GLU A 60 -6.10 -19.95 9.67
CA GLU A 60 -5.00 -19.15 10.19
C GLU A 60 -4.23 -18.57 9.00
N ASP A 61 -4.26 -17.25 8.88
CA ASP A 61 -3.45 -16.50 7.93
C ASP A 61 -2.66 -15.45 8.75
N PRO A 62 -1.54 -15.87 9.34
CA PRO A 62 -0.78 -15.00 10.21
C PRO A 62 -0.18 -13.83 9.41
N PRO A 63 -0.16 -12.62 9.98
CA PRO A 63 0.55 -11.51 9.38
C PRO A 63 2.02 -11.90 9.12
N LYS A 64 2.60 -11.38 8.05
CA LYS A 64 4.03 -11.60 7.74
C LYS A 64 4.88 -11.21 8.96
N GLU A 65 5.90 -12.02 9.29
CA GLU A 65 6.71 -11.85 10.51
C GLU A 65 7.28 -10.44 10.70
N ASN A 66 7.62 -9.77 9.60
CA ASN A 66 8.19 -8.43 9.62
C ASN A 66 7.15 -7.28 9.57
N ALA A 67 5.84 -7.58 9.55
CA ALA A 67 4.80 -6.55 9.35
C ALA A 67 4.80 -5.48 10.45
N VAL A 68 5.03 -5.86 11.71
CA VAL A 68 5.11 -4.91 12.84
C VAL A 68 6.25 -3.92 12.66
N ASP A 69 7.43 -4.43 12.28
CA ASP A 69 8.63 -3.59 12.10
C ASP A 69 8.46 -2.66 10.90
N VAL A 70 7.87 -3.15 9.82
CA VAL A 70 7.56 -2.33 8.65
C VAL A 70 6.60 -1.20 8.99
N ILE A 71 5.53 -1.47 9.74
CA ILE A 71 4.58 -0.44 10.15
C ILE A 71 5.26 0.61 11.04
N ARG A 72 6.10 0.18 11.98
CA ARG A 72 6.90 1.08 12.82
C ARG A 72 7.83 1.95 11.99
N GLU A 73 8.52 1.37 11.02
CA GLU A 73 9.42 2.08 10.10
C GLU A 73 8.68 3.09 9.24
N LEU A 74 7.52 2.73 8.68
CA LEU A 74 6.66 3.64 7.92
C LEU A 74 6.25 4.86 8.77
N LYS A 75 5.84 4.65 10.02
CA LYS A 75 5.53 5.73 10.96
C LYS A 75 6.77 6.60 11.23
N GLY A 76 7.94 5.99 11.40
CA GLY A 76 9.23 6.70 11.53
C GLY A 76 9.58 7.56 10.30
N LEU A 77 9.17 7.14 9.12
CA LEU A 77 9.28 7.91 7.88
C LEU A 77 8.23 9.04 7.76
N GLY A 78 7.38 9.25 8.78
CA GLY A 78 6.38 10.32 8.80
C GLY A 78 5.08 9.97 8.07
N ILE A 79 4.79 8.69 7.86
CA ILE A 79 3.44 8.26 7.47
C ILE A 79 2.51 8.55 8.65
N LYS A 80 1.55 9.43 8.42
CA LYS A 80 0.67 9.95 9.48
C LYS A 80 -0.32 8.92 10.00
N LYS A 81 -0.74 7.99 9.14
CA LYS A 81 -1.79 7.03 9.45
C LYS A 81 -1.60 5.78 8.61
N VAL A 82 -1.70 4.62 9.26
CA VAL A 82 -1.76 3.31 8.59
C VAL A 82 -3.16 2.77 8.77
N VAL A 83 -3.82 2.42 7.66
CA VAL A 83 -5.20 1.94 7.63
C VAL A 83 -5.23 0.56 7.00
N MET A 84 -5.88 -0.40 7.65
CA MET A 84 -6.12 -1.73 7.11
C MET A 84 -7.53 -1.82 6.52
N LEU A 85 -7.63 -2.24 5.26
CA LEU A 85 -8.90 -2.49 4.56
C LEU A 85 -9.02 -3.99 4.30
N THR A 86 -9.95 -4.66 4.97
CA THR A 86 -10.08 -6.11 4.88
C THR A 86 -11.52 -6.56 4.67
N GLY A 87 -11.70 -7.72 4.02
CA GLY A 87 -12.98 -8.40 3.92
C GLY A 87 -13.31 -9.26 5.16
N ASP A 88 -12.39 -9.38 6.12
CA ASP A 88 -12.56 -10.20 7.32
C ASP A 88 -13.62 -9.64 8.28
N ASP A 89 -14.00 -10.49 9.24
CA ASP A 89 -14.87 -10.12 10.35
C ASP A 89 -14.24 -9.02 11.22
N PRO A 90 -15.04 -8.07 11.77
CA PRO A 90 -14.54 -6.95 12.58
C PRO A 90 -13.70 -7.36 13.79
N ARG A 91 -13.97 -8.52 14.43
CA ARG A 91 -13.18 -9.00 15.58
C ARG A 91 -11.80 -9.48 15.14
N THR A 92 -11.74 -10.27 14.07
CA THR A 92 -10.48 -10.71 13.46
C THR A 92 -9.65 -9.51 13.05
N ALA A 93 -10.27 -8.55 12.35
CA ALA A 93 -9.60 -7.32 11.92
C ALA A 93 -9.07 -6.48 13.09
N ALA A 94 -9.87 -6.34 14.16
CA ALA A 94 -9.45 -5.60 15.37
C ALA A 94 -8.24 -6.26 16.04
N ASN A 95 -8.24 -7.60 16.15
CA ASN A 95 -7.13 -8.34 16.74
C ASN A 95 -5.84 -8.17 15.92
N ILE A 96 -5.92 -8.33 14.60
CA ILE A 96 -4.77 -8.15 13.70
C ILE A 96 -4.28 -6.70 13.77
N ALA A 97 -5.16 -5.71 13.70
CA ALA A 97 -4.81 -4.30 13.77
C ALA A 97 -4.08 -3.96 15.08
N ALA A 98 -4.57 -4.47 16.22
CA ALA A 98 -3.94 -4.27 17.51
C ALA A 98 -2.53 -4.90 17.57
N ARG A 99 -2.37 -6.14 17.09
CA ARG A 99 -1.08 -6.84 17.05
C ARG A 99 -0.06 -6.12 16.16
N LEU A 100 -0.49 -5.53 15.06
CA LEU A 100 0.37 -4.84 14.10
C LEU A 100 0.62 -3.37 14.45
N GLY A 101 -0.12 -2.80 15.39
CA GLY A 101 -0.05 -1.37 15.72
C GLY A 101 -0.61 -0.48 14.61
N ILE A 102 -1.66 -0.93 13.92
CA ILE A 102 -2.38 -0.20 12.87
C ILE A 102 -3.31 0.84 13.52
N ASP A 103 -3.40 2.03 12.93
CA ASP A 103 -4.12 3.17 13.53
C ASP A 103 -5.64 3.10 13.32
N GLU A 104 -6.06 2.55 12.18
CA GLU A 104 -7.48 2.38 11.81
C GLU A 104 -7.64 1.12 10.99
N PHE A 105 -8.76 0.43 11.19
CA PHE A 105 -9.14 -0.67 10.30
C PHE A 105 -10.60 -0.53 9.85
N ARG A 106 -10.89 -1.07 8.68
CA ARG A 106 -12.24 -1.24 8.15
C ARG A 106 -12.39 -2.69 7.71
N ALA A 107 -13.38 -3.34 8.29
CA ALA A 107 -13.68 -4.76 8.10
C ALA A 107 -14.87 -4.98 7.16
N GLN A 108 -15.10 -6.21 6.74
CA GLN A 108 -16.21 -6.63 5.88
C GLN A 108 -16.34 -5.79 4.60
N MET A 109 -15.20 -5.38 4.03
CA MET A 109 -15.19 -4.52 2.85
C MET A 109 -15.25 -5.31 1.55
N LEU A 110 -16.13 -4.88 0.67
CA LEU A 110 -16.16 -5.29 -0.74
C LEU A 110 -15.10 -4.50 -1.53
N PRO A 111 -14.70 -4.97 -2.72
CA PRO A 111 -13.71 -4.28 -3.56
C PRO A 111 -14.04 -2.81 -3.83
N GLU A 112 -15.29 -2.51 -4.16
CA GLU A 112 -15.78 -1.16 -4.43
C GLU A 112 -15.69 -0.26 -3.19
N SER A 113 -16.04 -0.80 -2.02
CA SER A 113 -15.97 -0.09 -0.74
C SER A 113 -14.53 0.26 -0.35
N LYS A 114 -13.55 -0.59 -0.70
CA LYS A 114 -12.12 -0.28 -0.52
C LYS A 114 -11.70 0.94 -1.35
N ALA A 115 -12.14 1.01 -2.61
CA ALA A 115 -11.88 2.16 -3.48
C ALA A 115 -12.51 3.45 -2.95
N GLU A 116 -13.74 3.37 -2.44
CA GLU A 116 -14.42 4.50 -1.80
C GLU A 116 -13.68 4.99 -0.55
N ALA A 117 -13.19 4.06 0.27
CA ALA A 117 -12.38 4.39 1.43
C ALA A 117 -11.09 5.15 1.05
N VAL A 118 -10.41 4.73 0.00
CA VAL A 118 -9.23 5.42 -0.54
C VAL A 118 -9.60 6.81 -1.03
N LYS A 119 -10.66 6.95 -1.81
CA LYS A 119 -11.16 8.25 -2.28
C LYS A 119 -11.53 9.19 -1.14
N ALA A 120 -12.16 8.69 -0.08
CA ALA A 120 -12.51 9.46 1.10
C ALA A 120 -11.26 9.99 1.82
N LEU A 121 -10.20 9.18 1.96
CA LEU A 121 -8.92 9.62 2.54
C LEU A 121 -8.28 10.72 1.67
N ARG A 122 -8.28 10.57 0.35
CA ARG A 122 -7.78 11.62 -0.57
C ARG A 122 -8.59 12.90 -0.47
N ALA A 123 -9.91 12.81 -0.40
CA ALA A 123 -10.80 13.96 -0.22
C ALA A 123 -10.56 14.68 1.12
N ALA A 124 -10.15 13.94 2.17
CA ALA A 124 -9.72 14.50 3.45
C ALA A 124 -8.31 15.14 3.41
N GLY A 125 -7.66 15.20 2.24
CA GLY A 125 -6.37 15.86 2.03
C GLY A 125 -5.14 14.97 2.28
N TYR A 126 -5.32 13.67 2.49
CA TYR A 126 -4.19 12.74 2.59
C TYR A 126 -3.64 12.37 1.20
N LYS A 127 -2.32 12.18 1.12
CA LYS A 127 -1.69 11.46 0.03
C LYS A 127 -1.66 9.98 0.40
N VAL A 128 -2.29 9.16 -0.44
CA VAL A 128 -2.57 7.76 -0.12
C VAL A 128 -1.68 6.84 -0.94
N ILE A 129 -0.92 6.00 -0.24
CA ILE A 129 -0.26 4.84 -0.82
C ILE A 129 -1.16 3.64 -0.52
N MET A 130 -1.66 2.97 -1.54
CA MET A 130 -2.42 1.72 -1.41
C MET A 130 -1.51 0.54 -1.71
N VAL A 131 -1.49 -0.43 -0.83
CA VAL A 131 -0.76 -1.69 -1.02
C VAL A 131 -1.77 -2.82 -1.15
N GLY A 132 -1.69 -3.59 -2.21
CA GLY A 132 -2.57 -4.72 -2.47
C GLY A 132 -1.92 -5.74 -3.39
N ASP A 133 -2.42 -6.98 -3.38
CA ASP A 133 -1.86 -8.08 -4.16
C ASP A 133 -2.92 -8.84 -4.98
N GLY A 134 -4.19 -8.53 -4.80
CA GLY A 134 -5.30 -9.23 -5.41
C GLY A 134 -6.09 -8.43 -6.44
N ILE A 135 -6.86 -9.14 -7.26
CA ILE A 135 -7.83 -8.55 -8.21
C ILE A 135 -8.82 -7.65 -7.46
N ASN A 136 -9.21 -8.03 -6.25
CA ASN A 136 -10.14 -7.31 -5.40
C ASN A 136 -9.61 -5.95 -4.93
N ASP A 137 -8.30 -5.72 -4.99
CA ASP A 137 -7.66 -4.47 -4.59
C ASP A 137 -7.44 -3.52 -5.78
N THR A 138 -7.60 -4.00 -7.02
CA THR A 138 -7.41 -3.22 -8.25
C THR A 138 -8.17 -1.88 -8.26
N PRO A 139 -9.45 -1.80 -7.88
CA PRO A 139 -10.16 -0.51 -7.84
C PRO A 139 -9.59 0.45 -6.78
N ALA A 140 -9.07 -0.07 -5.67
CA ALA A 140 -8.44 0.73 -4.62
C ALA A 140 -7.05 1.21 -5.02
N LEU A 141 -6.23 0.33 -5.65
CA LEU A 141 -4.92 0.67 -6.21
C LEU A 141 -5.03 1.83 -7.20
N THR A 142 -5.91 1.72 -8.19
CA THR A 142 -6.12 2.77 -9.20
C THR A 142 -6.71 4.07 -8.64
N SER A 143 -7.40 4.01 -7.50
CA SER A 143 -7.99 5.19 -6.85
C SER A 143 -7.01 5.92 -5.93
N SER A 144 -5.84 5.35 -5.62
CA SER A 144 -4.83 5.93 -4.74
C SER A 144 -3.96 6.98 -5.43
N ASP A 145 -3.09 7.69 -4.69
CA ASP A 145 -2.07 8.56 -5.28
C ASP A 145 -0.85 7.74 -5.74
N VAL A 146 -0.60 6.61 -5.07
CA VAL A 146 0.41 5.61 -5.46
C VAL A 146 -0.12 4.22 -5.15
N GLY A 147 -0.30 3.40 -6.17
CA GLY A 147 -0.63 1.98 -6.05
C GLY A 147 0.64 1.14 -5.99
N VAL A 148 0.73 0.26 -5.00
CA VAL A 148 1.85 -0.65 -4.81
C VAL A 148 1.37 -2.09 -4.81
N SER A 149 1.93 -2.93 -5.67
CA SER A 149 1.67 -4.37 -5.69
C SER A 149 2.90 -5.17 -5.25
N LEU A 150 2.66 -6.35 -4.70
CA LEU A 150 3.72 -7.31 -4.44
C LEU A 150 3.94 -8.18 -5.69
N ARG A 151 5.13 -8.77 -5.85
CA ARG A 151 5.46 -9.61 -7.00
C ARG A 151 4.55 -10.84 -7.14
N ASP A 152 4.13 -11.43 -6.01
CA ASP A 152 3.20 -12.58 -6.01
C ASP A 152 1.72 -12.14 -6.12
N GLY A 153 1.49 -10.83 -6.29
CA GLY A 153 0.17 -10.31 -6.64
C GLY A 153 -0.27 -10.81 -8.02
N THR A 154 -1.57 -10.72 -8.27
CA THR A 154 -2.12 -11.11 -9.58
C THR A 154 -1.56 -10.22 -10.69
N ASP A 155 -1.46 -10.75 -11.91
CA ASP A 155 -0.98 -10.01 -13.08
C ASP A 155 -1.74 -8.68 -13.25
N ILE A 156 -3.05 -8.69 -13.01
CA ILE A 156 -3.90 -7.48 -13.08
C ILE A 156 -3.49 -6.45 -12.02
N ALA A 157 -3.23 -6.87 -10.78
CA ALA A 157 -2.81 -5.94 -9.72
C ALA A 157 -1.44 -5.34 -10.03
N GLN A 158 -0.52 -6.11 -10.60
CA GLN A 158 0.79 -5.62 -11.03
C GLN A 158 0.69 -4.66 -12.22
N GLU A 159 -0.20 -4.89 -13.17
CA GLU A 159 -0.39 -4.03 -14.34
C GLU A 159 -0.93 -2.64 -13.98
N VAL A 160 -1.78 -2.56 -12.95
CA VAL A 160 -2.38 -1.28 -12.53
C VAL A 160 -1.58 -0.55 -11.45
N ALA A 161 -0.60 -1.20 -10.83
CA ALA A 161 0.22 -0.60 -9.79
C ALA A 161 1.29 0.32 -10.36
N ASP A 162 1.52 1.47 -9.70
CA ASP A 162 2.61 2.38 -10.04
C ASP A 162 3.98 1.80 -9.64
N VAL A 163 4.00 0.93 -8.62
CA VAL A 163 5.21 0.30 -8.08
C VAL A 163 4.95 -1.18 -7.82
N VAL A 164 5.86 -2.03 -8.27
CA VAL A 164 5.85 -3.48 -7.96
C VAL A 164 7.07 -3.82 -7.11
N LEU A 165 6.84 -4.38 -5.91
CA LEU A 165 7.90 -4.84 -5.00
C LEU A 165 8.36 -6.24 -5.42
N THR A 166 9.56 -6.34 -5.98
CA THR A 166 10.04 -7.54 -6.66
C THR A 166 10.43 -8.70 -5.74
N ALA A 167 10.72 -8.44 -4.46
CA ALA A 167 11.13 -9.46 -3.50
C ALA A 167 9.95 -10.06 -2.69
N ASN A 168 8.70 -9.75 -3.02
CA ASN A 168 7.50 -10.15 -2.25
C ASN A 168 7.62 -9.83 -0.74
N ASN A 169 8.41 -8.84 -0.42
CA ASN A 169 8.73 -8.46 0.95
C ASN A 169 8.21 -7.04 1.23
N LEU A 170 7.29 -6.92 2.16
CA LEU A 170 6.73 -5.63 2.56
C LEU A 170 7.80 -4.67 3.11
N ALA A 171 8.93 -5.18 3.63
CA ALA A 171 10.07 -4.36 4.08
C ALA A 171 10.75 -3.55 2.97
N ASP A 172 10.45 -3.84 1.70
CA ASP A 172 10.96 -3.03 0.60
C ASP A 172 10.15 -1.74 0.39
N LEU A 173 8.95 -1.64 0.92
CA LEU A 173 8.14 -0.41 0.85
C LEU A 173 8.80 0.78 1.57
N PRO A 174 9.26 0.68 2.83
CA PRO A 174 10.03 1.77 3.46
C PRO A 174 11.30 2.14 2.68
N LYS A 175 11.99 1.15 2.09
CA LYS A 175 13.18 1.40 1.25
C LYS A 175 12.82 2.20 -0.01
N ALA A 176 11.74 1.80 -0.70
CA ALA A 176 11.24 2.53 -1.87
C ALA A 176 10.87 3.97 -1.55
N ILE A 177 10.22 4.22 -0.40
CA ILE A 177 9.88 5.57 0.06
C ILE A 177 11.14 6.40 0.33
N ARG A 178 12.15 5.83 1.00
CA ARG A 178 13.44 6.52 1.23
C ARG A 178 14.14 6.85 -0.09
N LEU A 179 14.19 5.89 -1.00
CA LEU A 179 14.78 6.08 -2.33
C LEU A 179 14.10 7.22 -3.10
N ALA A 180 12.77 7.21 -3.15
CA ALA A 180 11.98 8.25 -3.82
C ALA A 180 12.22 9.64 -3.20
N ARG A 181 12.29 9.75 -1.88
CA ARG A 181 12.59 11.00 -1.18
C ARG A 181 14.01 11.52 -1.47
N SER A 182 14.98 10.61 -1.45
CA SER A 182 16.37 10.95 -1.78
C SER A 182 16.50 11.44 -3.22
N ALA A 183 15.88 10.74 -4.16
CA ALA A 183 15.84 11.15 -5.56
C ALA A 183 15.18 12.54 -5.74
N MET A 184 14.05 12.78 -5.08
CA MET A 184 13.36 14.07 -5.14
C MET A 184 14.19 15.20 -4.52
N THR A 185 14.90 14.94 -3.42
CA THR A 185 15.83 15.91 -2.81
C THR A 185 16.95 16.29 -3.78
N CYS A 186 17.53 15.32 -4.48
CA CYS A 186 18.53 15.59 -5.50
C CYS A 186 17.96 16.44 -6.65
N VAL A 187 16.79 16.08 -7.17
CA VAL A 187 16.12 16.84 -8.23
C VAL A 187 15.90 18.29 -7.79
N GLN A 188 15.38 18.51 -6.59
CA GLN A 188 15.15 19.86 -6.05
C GLN A 188 16.43 20.64 -5.86
N THR A 189 17.49 20.01 -5.36
CA THR A 189 18.80 20.65 -5.18
C THR A 189 19.40 21.04 -6.52
N ASN A 190 19.38 20.14 -7.49
CA ASN A 190 19.87 20.38 -8.83
C ASN A 190 19.09 21.50 -9.54
N PHE A 191 17.77 21.51 -9.39
CA PHE A 191 16.90 22.56 -9.94
C PHE A 191 17.25 23.93 -9.33
N LYS A 192 17.32 24.02 -8.00
CA LYS A 192 17.68 25.27 -7.30
C LYS A 192 19.07 25.77 -7.70
N ALA A 193 20.05 24.86 -7.80
CA ALA A 193 21.41 25.21 -8.23
C ALA A 193 21.43 25.73 -9.67
N SER A 194 20.74 25.03 -10.58
CA SER A 194 20.68 25.46 -12.01
C SER A 194 20.00 26.80 -12.15
N VAL A 195 18.85 27.02 -11.56
CA VAL A 195 18.11 28.28 -11.64
C VAL A 195 18.92 29.41 -10.99
N GLY A 196 19.44 29.18 -9.79
CA GLY A 196 20.19 30.21 -9.04
C GLY A 196 21.47 30.65 -9.78
N LEU A 197 22.28 29.67 -10.21
CA LEU A 197 23.51 29.97 -10.93
C LEU A 197 23.26 30.65 -12.30
N ASN A 198 22.30 30.16 -13.06
CA ASN A 198 21.95 30.75 -14.34
C ASN A 198 21.41 32.19 -14.21
N THR A 199 20.61 32.46 -13.17
CA THR A 199 20.14 33.81 -12.85
C THR A 199 21.32 34.73 -12.51
N LEU A 200 22.28 34.22 -11.71
CA LEU A 200 23.48 34.97 -11.35
C LEU A 200 24.34 35.29 -12.57
N PHE A 201 24.55 34.34 -13.48
CA PHE A 201 25.31 34.54 -14.70
C PHE A 201 24.64 35.54 -15.65
N LEU A 202 23.31 35.47 -15.76
CA LEU A 202 22.56 36.44 -16.55
C LEU A 202 22.71 37.85 -15.96
N ALA A 203 22.57 38.01 -14.64
CA ALA A 203 22.79 39.30 -14.00
C ALA A 203 24.22 39.83 -14.21
N GLY A 204 25.23 38.97 -14.12
CA GLY A 204 26.61 39.30 -14.40
C GLY A 204 26.85 39.75 -15.86
N GLY A 205 26.15 39.14 -16.81
CA GLY A 205 26.17 39.57 -18.22
C GLY A 205 25.51 40.92 -18.45
N LEU A 206 24.37 41.19 -17.81
CA LEU A 206 23.65 42.47 -17.90
C LEU A 206 24.44 43.63 -17.30
N THR A 207 25.23 43.38 -16.27
CA THR A 207 26.07 44.38 -15.62
C THR A 207 27.46 44.50 -16.25
N ASN A 208 27.71 43.82 -17.36
CA ASN A 208 29.03 43.73 -18.05
C ASN A 208 30.18 43.20 -17.18
N VAL A 209 29.87 42.52 -16.07
CA VAL A 209 30.86 41.82 -15.22
C VAL A 209 31.32 40.53 -15.87
N LEU A 210 30.42 39.86 -16.59
CA LEU A 210 30.72 38.65 -17.33
C LEU A 210 30.65 38.86 -18.84
N THR A 211 31.69 38.41 -19.56
CA THR A 211 31.62 38.37 -21.03
C THR A 211 30.66 37.27 -21.49
N PRO A 212 30.03 37.38 -22.68
CA PRO A 212 29.15 36.35 -23.21
C PRO A 212 29.79 34.97 -23.29
N ALA A 213 31.06 34.88 -23.63
CA ALA A 213 31.81 33.63 -23.69
C ALA A 213 32.00 33.00 -22.30
N ALA A 214 32.32 33.80 -21.28
CA ALA A 214 32.43 33.35 -19.91
C ALA A 214 31.08 32.88 -19.37
N GLY A 215 29.99 33.61 -19.66
CA GLY A 215 28.62 33.19 -19.28
C GLY A 215 28.24 31.86 -19.90
N ALA A 216 28.53 31.61 -21.17
CA ALA A 216 28.28 30.36 -21.86
C ALA A 216 29.07 29.17 -21.23
N LEU A 217 30.36 29.38 -20.92
CA LEU A 217 31.19 28.37 -20.26
C LEU A 217 30.66 28.01 -18.86
N LEU A 218 30.29 29.00 -18.07
CA LEU A 218 29.72 28.78 -16.72
C LEU A 218 28.38 28.07 -16.77
N HIS A 219 27.51 28.42 -17.73
CA HIS A 219 26.24 27.74 -17.94
C HIS A 219 26.44 26.25 -18.28
N ASN A 220 27.31 25.94 -19.23
CA ASN A 220 27.64 24.58 -19.61
C ASN A 220 28.28 23.80 -18.44
N GLY A 221 29.18 24.48 -17.70
CA GLY A 221 29.78 23.90 -16.48
C GLY A 221 28.75 23.55 -15.41
N THR A 222 27.75 24.42 -15.20
CA THR A 222 26.62 24.13 -14.28
C THR A 222 25.86 22.91 -14.74
N THR A 223 25.53 22.80 -16.02
CA THR A 223 24.82 21.66 -16.58
C THR A 223 25.59 20.36 -16.35
N ILE A 224 26.88 20.34 -16.63
CA ILE A 224 27.76 19.19 -16.40
C ILE A 224 27.79 18.85 -14.88
N GLY A 225 27.98 19.86 -14.02
CA GLY A 225 28.00 19.69 -12.57
C GLY A 225 26.72 19.06 -12.01
N VAL A 226 25.58 19.51 -12.50
CA VAL A 226 24.25 18.96 -12.12
C VAL A 226 24.10 17.51 -12.60
N CYS A 227 24.52 17.18 -13.82
CA CYS A 227 24.53 15.83 -14.34
C CYS A 227 25.42 14.91 -13.48
N VAL A 228 26.63 15.33 -13.15
CA VAL A 228 27.56 14.58 -12.29
C VAL A 228 26.97 14.39 -10.89
N ASN A 229 26.35 15.42 -10.31
CA ASN A 229 25.67 15.30 -9.02
C ASN A 229 24.53 14.27 -9.06
N SER A 230 23.74 14.26 -10.12
CA SER A 230 22.68 13.28 -10.32
C SER A 230 23.21 11.84 -10.42
N MET A 231 24.39 11.65 -11.03
CA MET A 231 25.03 10.33 -11.13
C MET A 231 25.68 9.87 -9.81
N ARG A 232 26.10 10.80 -8.96
CA ARG A 232 26.71 10.50 -7.65
C ARG A 232 25.67 10.17 -6.57
N GLY A 233 24.39 10.43 -6.83
CA GLY A 233 23.33 10.11 -5.88
C GLY A 233 23.38 8.62 -5.54
N ASN A 234 23.66 8.30 -4.28
CA ASN A 234 23.67 6.94 -3.71
C ASN A 234 22.24 6.36 -3.65
N TYR A 235 21.45 6.51 -4.72
CA TYR A 235 20.08 6.02 -4.77
C TYR A 235 20.03 4.49 -4.74
N LEU A 236 21.13 3.85 -5.18
CA LEU A 236 21.20 2.38 -5.32
C LEU A 236 21.77 1.66 -4.09
N THR A 237 22.40 2.35 -3.16
CA THR A 237 23.14 1.71 -2.05
C THR A 237 22.43 1.79 -0.72
N GLY A 238 21.14 2.06 -0.60
CA GLY A 238 20.36 1.82 0.64
C GLY A 238 20.97 2.21 2.00
N ASN A 239 22.16 2.77 2.03
CA ASN A 239 22.87 3.24 3.21
C ASN A 239 22.54 4.72 3.46
N ALA A 240 21.37 4.94 4.06
CA ALA A 240 21.13 6.13 4.84
C ALA A 240 21.41 5.74 6.29
N SER A 241 22.58 6.15 6.78
CA SER A 241 22.86 6.27 8.20
C SER A 241 21.81 7.12 8.91
#